data_cdb9afb30547269b0fc2441ad10f532c
#
_entry.id   cdb9afb30547269b0fc2441ad10f532c
#
_cell.length_a   1.000
_cell.length_b   1.000
_cell.length_c   1.000
_cell.angle_alpha   90.00
_cell.angle_beta   90.00
_cell.angle_gamma   90.00
#
_symmetry.space_group_name_H-M   'P 1'
#
loop_
_entity.id
_entity.type
_entity.pdbx_description
1 polymer ?
#
loop_
_entity_poly.entity_id
_entity_poly.type
_entity_poly.pdbx_seq_one_letter_code
_entity_poly.pdbx_strand_id
1 'polypeptide(L)'
;MDRGAVTRRAAAAALVLASVAFAGLTSLPGDSRSAGNRAAYPDTFPAGPGRAIAERACLFCHSPMLVTQQAKDSTGWEKSLATMEKWGAPMTPAERDTLRGYLLAHFGARTIVKK
;
A
#
# COMPACT_ATOMS: atom_id res chain seq x y z
N MET A 1 -58.90 -51.59 28.74
CA MET A 1 -59.07 -50.57 27.71
C MET A 1 -57.71 -50.03 27.44
N ASP A 2 -56.93 -50.73 26.70
CA ASP A 2 -56.70 -50.74 25.26
C ASP A 2 -56.49 -49.38 24.67
N ARG A 3 -55.31 -49.21 24.14
CA ARG A 3 -54.94 -48.43 22.98
C ARG A 3 -53.54 -47.86 23.20
N GLY A 4 -52.54 -48.19 22.49
CA GLY A 4 -52.38 -48.79 21.20
C GLY A 4 -50.91 -48.74 20.87
N ALA A 5 -50.41 -49.89 20.65
CA ALA A 5 -49.09 -50.03 20.02
C ALA A 5 -49.18 -49.59 18.59
N VAL A 6 -48.66 -48.44 18.24
CA VAL A 6 -48.51 -48.01 16.89
C VAL A 6 -47.09 -47.50 16.65
N THR A 7 -46.34 -48.37 16.02
CA THR A 7 -45.32 -48.06 14.97
C THR A 7 -44.14 -47.19 15.34
N ARG A 8 -43.22 -47.78 16.02
CA ARG A 8 -41.79 -47.48 15.93
C ARG A 8 -41.24 -48.17 14.63
N ARG A 9 -41.54 -47.65 13.51
CA ARG A 9 -40.88 -48.03 12.25
C ARG A 9 -40.96 -46.83 11.31
N ALA A 10 -39.79 -46.26 10.99
CA ALA A 10 -39.56 -45.28 9.93
C ALA A 10 -38.93 -43.99 10.47
N ALA A 11 -37.75 -44.08 11.03
CA ALA A 11 -36.90 -42.92 11.20
C ALA A 11 -35.40 -43.32 11.22
N ALA A 12 -35.02 -44.15 10.30
CA ALA A 12 -33.60 -44.55 10.18
C ALA A 12 -33.14 -44.55 8.73
N ALA A 13 -33.46 -43.52 7.98
CA ALA A 13 -32.99 -43.42 6.60
C ALA A 13 -32.96 -41.97 6.08
N ALA A 14 -32.40 -41.03 6.82
CA ALA A 14 -32.23 -39.66 6.29
C ALA A 14 -31.07 -38.90 6.93
N LEU A 15 -29.96 -39.55 7.18
CA LEU A 15 -28.79 -38.86 7.80
C LEU A 15 -27.46 -39.30 7.18
N VAL A 16 -27.38 -39.45 5.87
CA VAL A 16 -26.12 -39.79 5.19
C VAL A 16 -25.85 -38.92 3.95
N LEU A 17 -26.53 -37.83 3.71
CA LEU A 17 -26.28 -37.01 2.51
C LEU A 17 -26.03 -35.52 2.78
N ALA A 18 -25.24 -35.20 3.78
CA ALA A 18 -24.85 -33.82 4.00
C ALA A 18 -23.35 -33.66 4.35
N SER A 19 -22.48 -34.43 3.74
CA SER A 19 -21.03 -34.34 4.05
C SER A 19 -20.14 -34.25 2.81
N VAL A 20 -20.61 -33.72 1.70
CA VAL A 20 -19.74 -33.47 0.54
C VAL A 20 -20.17 -32.17 -0.12
N ALA A 21 -19.72 -31.05 0.37
CA ALA A 21 -19.65 -29.79 -0.40
C ALA A 21 -18.97 -28.65 0.38
N PHE A 22 -17.81 -28.86 0.98
CA PHE A 22 -17.03 -27.73 1.47
C PHE A 22 -15.52 -27.94 1.27
N ALA A 23 -15.16 -28.41 0.09
CA ALA A 23 -13.76 -28.48 -0.33
C ALA A 23 -13.63 -27.82 -1.70
N GLY A 24 -13.76 -26.51 -1.75
CA GLY A 24 -13.66 -25.74 -2.97
C GLY A 24 -13.51 -24.24 -2.69
N LEU A 25 -12.86 -23.89 -1.58
CA LEU A 25 -12.33 -22.53 -1.48
C LEU A 25 -11.04 -22.49 -2.30
N THR A 26 -11.23 -22.43 -3.62
CA THR A 26 -10.15 -22.07 -4.52
C THR A 26 -9.64 -20.71 -4.10
N SER A 27 -8.45 -20.69 -3.53
CA SER A 27 -7.67 -19.48 -3.34
C SER A 27 -7.69 -18.74 -4.67
N LEU A 28 -8.38 -17.63 -4.72
CA LEU A 28 -8.24 -16.68 -5.82
C LEU A 28 -6.75 -16.35 -5.90
N PRO A 29 -6.11 -16.51 -7.07
CA PRO A 29 -4.73 -16.06 -7.21
C PRO A 29 -4.72 -14.58 -6.86
N GLY A 30 -4.07 -14.24 -5.75
CA GLY A 30 -3.88 -12.87 -5.33
C GLY A 30 -3.29 -12.11 -6.50
N ASP A 31 -3.88 -10.98 -6.82
CA ASP A 31 -3.55 -10.20 -7.99
C ASP A 31 -2.07 -9.84 -7.99
N SER A 32 -1.27 -10.61 -8.71
CA SER A 32 0.18 -10.44 -8.87
C SER A 32 0.56 -9.09 -9.49
N ARG A 33 -0.41 -8.36 -10.03
CA ARG A 33 -0.22 -7.01 -10.56
C ARG A 33 0.09 -6.00 -9.47
N SER A 34 -0.44 -6.18 -8.26
CA SER A 34 -0.16 -5.30 -7.13
C SER A 34 1.26 -5.47 -6.58
N ALA A 35 1.84 -6.66 -6.67
CA ALA A 35 3.22 -6.93 -6.24
C ALA A 35 4.25 -6.36 -7.21
N GLY A 36 4.00 -6.43 -8.52
CA GLY A 36 4.91 -5.89 -9.55
C GLY A 36 5.04 -4.37 -9.48
N ASN A 37 3.98 -3.65 -9.13
CA ASN A 37 4.02 -2.20 -9.04
C ASN A 37 4.69 -1.70 -7.75
N ARG A 38 4.71 -2.49 -6.68
CA ARG A 38 5.44 -2.15 -5.45
C ARG A 38 6.96 -2.29 -5.59
N ALA A 39 7.44 -3.18 -6.45
CA ALA A 39 8.87 -3.33 -6.72
C ALA A 39 9.44 -2.18 -7.58
N ALA A 40 8.59 -1.44 -8.29
CA ALA A 40 9.01 -0.33 -9.14
C ALA A 40 9.35 0.95 -8.36
N TYR A 41 8.79 1.12 -7.15
CA TYR A 41 9.00 2.32 -6.33
C TYR A 41 9.44 1.92 -4.92
N PRO A 42 10.65 2.30 -4.51
CA PRO A 42 11.17 1.98 -3.19
C PRO A 42 10.25 2.48 -2.07
N ASP A 43 10.08 1.67 -1.05
CA ASP A 43 9.37 2.01 0.19
C ASP A 43 10.27 2.68 1.22
N THR A 44 11.53 2.94 0.85
CA THR A 44 12.53 3.62 1.66
C THR A 44 13.22 4.72 0.87
N PHE A 45 13.70 5.74 1.56
CA PHE A 45 14.47 6.81 0.94
C PHE A 45 15.92 6.40 0.68
N PRO A 46 16.50 6.73 -0.50
CA PRO A 46 17.92 6.52 -0.79
C PRO A 46 18.84 7.19 0.23
N ALA A 47 20.01 6.62 0.44
CA ALA A 47 21.03 7.24 1.30
C ALA A 47 21.52 8.57 0.67
N GLY A 48 21.76 9.55 1.52
CA GLY A 48 22.29 10.84 1.07
C GLY A 48 21.97 12.00 2.04
N PRO A 49 22.61 13.15 1.83
CA PRO A 49 22.28 14.37 2.58
C PRO A 49 20.81 14.74 2.36
N GLY A 50 20.05 14.85 3.42
CA GLY A 50 18.61 15.13 3.36
C GLY A 50 17.70 13.92 3.62
N ARG A 51 18.22 12.68 3.62
CA ARG A 51 17.42 11.49 3.92
C ARG A 51 16.70 11.60 5.27
N ALA A 52 17.42 11.92 6.33
CA ALA A 52 16.84 12.04 7.67
C ALA A 52 15.77 13.14 7.74
N ILE A 53 15.95 14.22 6.98
CA ILE A 53 14.94 15.28 6.86
C ILE A 53 13.72 14.76 6.12
N ALA A 54 13.91 14.04 5.01
CA ALA A 54 12.83 13.43 4.25
C ALA A 54 12.03 12.43 5.10
N GLU A 55 12.70 11.55 5.84
CA GLU A 55 12.07 10.61 6.74
C GLU A 55 11.21 11.32 7.79
N ARG A 56 11.74 12.33 8.46
CA ARG A 56 11.02 13.06 9.50
C ARG A 56 9.88 13.91 8.92
N ALA A 57 10.12 14.67 7.87
CA ALA A 57 9.17 15.65 7.36
C ALA A 57 8.10 15.02 6.44
N CYS A 58 8.47 14.06 5.59
CA CYS A 58 7.53 13.46 4.65
C CYS A 58 6.72 12.34 5.28
N LEU A 59 7.34 11.48 6.12
CA LEU A 59 6.64 10.33 6.71
C LEU A 59 5.72 10.71 7.88
N PHE A 60 5.68 11.98 8.22
CA PHE A 60 4.74 12.49 9.21
C PHE A 60 3.26 12.27 8.80
N CYS A 61 2.97 12.34 7.51
CA CYS A 61 1.60 12.27 7.00
C CYS A 61 1.35 11.11 6.02
N HIS A 62 2.36 10.53 5.39
CA HIS A 62 2.18 9.51 4.34
C HIS A 62 3.38 8.56 4.21
N SER A 63 3.24 7.51 3.40
CA SER A 63 4.30 6.54 3.16
C SER A 63 5.39 7.08 2.22
N PRO A 64 6.62 6.51 2.26
CA PRO A 64 7.71 6.89 1.36
C PRO A 64 7.35 6.75 -0.11
N MET A 65 6.54 5.74 -0.45
CA MET A 65 6.15 5.45 -1.82
C MET A 65 5.46 6.64 -2.51
N LEU A 66 4.74 7.49 -1.76
CA LEU A 66 4.12 8.68 -2.31
C LEU A 66 5.14 9.69 -2.85
N VAL A 67 6.34 9.68 -2.31
CA VAL A 67 7.47 10.52 -2.75
C VAL A 67 8.30 9.81 -3.83
N THR A 68 8.66 8.56 -3.60
CA THR A 68 9.58 7.81 -4.46
C THR A 68 9.03 7.51 -5.87
N GLN A 69 7.70 7.54 -6.02
CA GLN A 69 7.03 7.43 -7.32
C GLN A 69 6.99 8.74 -8.12
N GLN A 70 7.41 9.85 -7.54
CA GLN A 70 7.39 11.15 -8.20
C GLN A 70 8.65 11.37 -9.05
N ALA A 71 8.50 12.18 -10.11
CA ALA A 71 9.60 12.67 -10.92
C ALA A 71 9.28 14.13 -11.27
N LYS A 72 9.65 15.05 -10.39
CA LYS A 72 9.30 16.47 -10.53
C LYS A 72 10.55 17.32 -10.81
N ASP A 73 10.35 18.37 -11.57
CA ASP A 73 11.36 19.42 -11.72
C ASP A 73 11.48 20.28 -10.45
N SER A 74 12.38 21.24 -10.48
CA SER A 74 12.62 22.14 -9.34
C SER A 74 11.35 22.88 -8.90
N THR A 75 10.57 23.37 -9.85
CA THR A 75 9.33 24.10 -9.57
C THR A 75 8.26 23.18 -8.97
N GLY A 76 8.17 21.95 -9.46
CA GLY A 76 7.24 20.95 -8.94
C GLY A 76 7.56 20.54 -7.52
N TRP A 77 8.84 20.34 -7.19
CA TRP A 77 9.26 20.05 -5.83
C TRP A 77 9.06 21.24 -4.89
N GLU A 78 9.35 22.44 -5.36
CA GLU A 78 9.13 23.66 -4.59
C GLU A 78 7.66 23.82 -4.18
N LYS A 79 6.75 23.64 -5.12
CA LYS A 79 5.29 23.67 -4.84
C LYS A 79 4.88 22.58 -3.85
N SER A 80 5.46 21.38 -3.97
CA SER A 80 5.16 20.27 -3.06
C SER A 80 5.63 20.57 -1.65
N LEU A 81 6.84 21.08 -1.49
CA LEU A 81 7.40 21.45 -0.18
C LEU A 81 6.58 22.57 0.47
N ALA A 82 6.24 23.61 -0.28
CA ALA A 82 5.41 24.71 0.23
C ALA A 82 4.01 24.21 0.69
N THR A 83 3.44 23.25 -0.03
CA THR A 83 2.16 22.64 0.37
C THR A 83 2.30 21.82 1.64
N MET A 84 3.36 21.02 1.77
CA MET A 84 3.60 20.20 2.96
C MET A 84 3.86 21.09 4.21
N GLU A 85 4.61 22.17 4.06
CA GLU A 85 4.81 23.15 5.14
C GLU A 85 3.48 23.75 5.58
N LYS A 86 2.63 24.15 4.63
CA LYS A 86 1.29 24.65 4.93
C LYS A 86 0.43 23.66 5.71
N TRP A 87 0.66 22.38 5.51
CA TRP A 87 -0.04 21.29 6.23
C TRP A 87 0.67 20.87 7.53
N GLY A 88 1.75 21.54 7.90
CA GLY A 88 2.42 21.35 9.17
C GLY A 88 3.58 20.36 9.15
N ALA A 89 4.15 20.05 7.98
CA ALA A 89 5.36 19.23 7.91
C ALA A 89 6.52 19.92 8.68
N PRO A 90 7.16 19.22 9.63
CA PRO A 90 8.17 19.82 10.49
C PRO A 90 9.50 19.98 9.75
N MET A 91 9.79 21.17 9.25
CA MET A 91 11.08 21.52 8.65
C MET A 91 11.42 22.99 8.85
N THR A 92 12.70 23.27 9.04
CA THR A 92 13.22 24.63 9.05
C THR A 92 13.53 25.12 7.63
N PRO A 93 13.70 26.42 7.38
CA PRO A 93 14.08 26.92 6.06
C PRO A 93 15.36 26.30 5.50
N ALA A 94 16.39 26.11 6.34
CA ALA A 94 17.64 25.47 5.93
C ALA A 94 17.46 23.99 5.59
N GLU A 95 16.64 23.28 6.33
CA GLU A 95 16.28 21.89 6.04
C GLU A 95 15.47 21.76 4.76
N ARG A 96 14.59 22.71 4.47
CA ARG A 96 13.84 22.78 3.23
C ARG A 96 14.75 22.85 2.01
N ASP A 97 15.79 23.70 2.05
CA ASP A 97 16.76 23.81 0.95
C ASP A 97 17.55 22.51 0.75
N THR A 98 17.99 21.90 1.85
CA THR A 98 18.66 20.60 1.82
C THR A 98 17.75 19.52 1.28
N LEU A 99 16.51 19.46 1.72
CA LEU A 99 15.50 18.50 1.27
C LEU A 99 15.17 18.68 -0.22
N ARG A 100 15.05 19.92 -0.70
CA ARG A 100 14.84 20.21 -2.11
C ARG A 100 15.98 19.68 -2.97
N GLY A 101 17.22 19.92 -2.58
CA GLY A 101 18.40 19.37 -3.26
C GLY A 101 18.39 17.83 -3.30
N TYR A 102 18.07 17.21 -2.19
CA TYR A 102 17.93 15.76 -2.09
C TYR A 102 16.84 15.19 -3.01
N LEU A 103 15.66 15.81 -3.01
CA LEU A 103 14.54 15.38 -3.85
C LEU A 103 14.85 15.52 -5.34
N LEU A 104 15.53 16.59 -5.74
CA LEU A 104 15.98 16.79 -7.11
C LEU A 104 17.04 15.77 -7.52
N ALA A 105 17.97 15.43 -6.66
CA ALA A 105 19.01 14.45 -6.94
C ALA A 105 18.48 13.04 -7.12
N HIS A 106 17.49 12.63 -6.33
CA HIS A 106 16.97 11.27 -6.33
C HIS A 106 15.66 11.09 -7.09
N PHE A 107 14.83 12.13 -7.14
CA PHE A 107 13.47 12.10 -7.70
C PHE A 107 13.21 13.28 -8.65
N GLY A 108 14.26 13.83 -9.25
CA GLY A 108 14.14 14.87 -10.26
C GLY A 108 13.58 14.33 -11.57
N ALA A 109 12.88 15.19 -12.31
CA ALA A 109 12.44 14.87 -13.66
C ALA A 109 13.66 14.57 -14.55
N ARG A 110 13.69 13.39 -15.16
CA ARG A 110 14.74 13.03 -16.12
C ARG A 110 14.50 13.78 -17.42
N THR A 111 15.41 14.65 -17.79
CA THR A 111 15.39 15.25 -19.12
C THR A 111 15.67 14.16 -20.14
N ILE A 112 14.64 13.75 -20.87
CA ILE A 112 14.83 12.84 -22.00
C ILE A 112 15.45 13.68 -23.11
N VAL A 113 16.76 13.64 -23.23
CA VAL A 113 17.45 14.18 -24.42
C VAL A 113 17.04 13.28 -25.59
N LYS A 114 16.09 13.73 -26.41
CA LYS A 114 15.83 13.11 -27.71
C LYS A 114 17.09 13.27 -28.55
N LYS A 115 17.76 12.16 -28.84
CA LYS A 115 18.87 12.07 -29.78
C LYS A 115 18.32 12.08 -31.20
#